data_5557025b75111512fc24969d510527bf
#
_entry.id   5557025b75111512fc24969d510527bf
#
_cell.length_a   1.000
_cell.length_b   1.000
_cell.length_c   1.000
_cell.angle_alpha   90.00
_cell.angle_beta   90.00
_cell.angle_gamma   90.00
#
_symmetry.space_group_name_H-M   'P 1'
#
loop_
_entity.id
_entity.type
_entity.pdbx_description
1 polymer ?
#
loop_
_entity_poly.entity_id
_entity_poly.type
_entity_poly.pdbx_seq_one_letter_code
_entity_poly.pdbx_strand_id
1 'polypeptide(L)'
;MDKKRTRQTFSPEVRERAVRMVREHRGEHGSQWNTIVSIAAKIGCSAQTLNEWVKRSQVDSGERPGVSTDLLEKLKAQDREIRELRQANEILRKASAYFAQAELDRPFKR
;
A
#
# COMPACT_ATOMS: atom_id res chain seq x y z
N MET A 1 -1.55 32.63 -3.47
CA MET A 1 -1.65 31.99 -3.34
C MET A 1 -1.50 31.02 -3.58
N ASP A 2 -1.27 30.50 -3.63
CA ASP A 2 -1.24 29.52 -3.75
C ASP A 2 -1.09 28.77 -3.42
N LYS A 3 -1.14 28.87 -3.61
CA LYS A 3 -1.34 27.98 -2.96
C LYS A 3 -0.90 26.72 -3.23
N LYS A 4 -0.21 26.30 -2.50
CA LYS A 4 0.21 24.97 -2.61
C LYS A 4 -0.97 24.07 -2.57
N ARG A 5 -1.14 23.36 -3.60
CA ARG A 5 -2.27 22.52 -3.70
C ARG A 5 -2.03 21.27 -2.88
N THR A 6 -2.73 21.13 -1.79
CA THR A 6 -2.65 19.89 -1.06
C THR A 6 -3.36 18.81 -1.86
N ARG A 7 -2.79 17.62 -1.81
CA ARG A 7 -3.40 16.49 -2.47
C ARG A 7 -4.74 16.21 -1.82
N GLN A 8 -5.79 16.22 -2.61
CA GLN A 8 -7.12 15.96 -2.10
C GLN A 8 -7.28 14.47 -1.82
N THR A 9 -7.71 14.15 -0.62
CA THR A 9 -7.95 12.76 -0.25
C THR A 9 -9.44 12.52 -0.19
N PHE A 10 -9.84 11.34 -0.66
CA PHE A 10 -11.23 10.95 -0.67
C PHE A 10 -11.42 9.79 0.28
N SER A 11 -12.57 9.77 0.96
CA SER A 11 -12.87 8.70 1.89
C SER A 11 -13.03 7.38 1.14
N PRO A 12 -12.86 6.25 1.84
CA PRO A 12 -13.09 4.96 1.19
C PRO A 12 -14.50 4.82 0.62
N GLU A 13 -15.50 5.42 1.29
CA GLU A 13 -16.86 5.36 0.79
C GLU A 13 -17.01 6.10 -0.54
N VAL A 14 -16.37 7.26 -0.66
CA VAL A 14 -16.43 8.02 -1.90
C VAL A 14 -15.76 7.24 -3.04
N ARG A 15 -14.60 6.66 -2.75
CA ARG A 15 -13.89 5.88 -3.77
C ARG A 15 -14.72 4.68 -4.22
N GLU A 16 -15.31 3.99 -3.27
CA GLU A 16 -16.13 2.81 -3.58
C GLU A 16 -17.33 3.18 -4.41
N ARG A 17 -17.99 4.27 -4.03
CA ARG A 17 -19.15 4.75 -4.78
C ARG A 17 -18.76 5.14 -6.19
N ALA A 18 -17.62 5.82 -6.33
CA ALA A 18 -17.16 6.24 -7.66
C ALA A 18 -16.90 5.05 -8.56
N VAL A 19 -16.25 4.02 -8.02
CA VAL A 19 -15.96 2.81 -8.77
C VAL A 19 -17.25 2.11 -9.15
N ARG A 20 -18.20 2.07 -8.24
CA ARG A 20 -19.51 1.45 -8.53
C ARG A 20 -20.23 2.19 -9.64
N MET A 21 -20.17 3.53 -9.62
CA MET A 21 -20.80 4.32 -10.68
C MET A 21 -20.18 4.02 -12.04
N VAL A 22 -18.86 3.87 -12.09
CA VAL A 22 -18.20 3.51 -13.34
C VAL A 22 -18.71 2.15 -13.82
N ARG A 23 -18.83 1.21 -12.91
CA ARG A 23 -19.26 -0.14 -13.25
C ARG A 23 -20.72 -0.15 -13.74
N GLU A 24 -21.57 0.63 -13.09
CA GLU A 24 -23.01 0.66 -13.44
C GLU A 24 -23.26 1.37 -14.76
N HIS A 25 -22.42 2.34 -15.11
CA HIS A 25 -22.61 3.12 -16.33
C HIS A 25 -21.65 2.70 -17.43
N ARG A 26 -21.12 1.53 -17.31
CA ARG A 26 -20.22 0.99 -18.32
C ARG A 26 -20.97 0.86 -19.64
N GLY A 27 -20.39 1.41 -20.68
CA GLY A 27 -21.00 1.34 -22.00
C GLY A 27 -21.89 2.51 -22.38
N GLU A 28 -22.26 3.36 -21.41
CA GLU A 28 -23.10 4.52 -21.74
C GLU A 28 -22.32 5.61 -22.46
N HIS A 29 -21.01 5.63 -22.31
CA HIS A 29 -20.17 6.69 -22.89
C HIS A 29 -19.21 6.16 -23.95
N GLY A 30 -19.48 4.97 -24.44
CA GLY A 30 -18.69 4.42 -25.54
C GLY A 30 -17.46 3.65 -25.11
N SER A 31 -16.79 4.08 -24.04
CA SER A 31 -15.62 3.37 -23.54
C SER A 31 -15.54 3.56 -22.04
N GLN A 32 -14.78 2.68 -21.42
CA GLN A 32 -14.58 2.79 -19.97
C GLN A 32 -13.89 4.10 -19.61
N TRP A 33 -12.92 4.51 -20.44
CA TRP A 33 -12.23 5.76 -20.17
C TRP A 33 -13.17 6.96 -20.21
N ASN A 34 -14.07 7.02 -21.20
CA ASN A 34 -15.03 8.10 -21.28
C ASN A 34 -15.96 8.12 -20.07
N THR A 35 -16.37 6.95 -19.61
CA THR A 35 -17.18 6.85 -18.40
C THR A 35 -16.42 7.39 -17.21
N ILE A 36 -15.15 7.03 -17.08
CA ILE A 36 -14.30 7.48 -15.98
C ILE A 36 -14.15 9.00 -16.01
N VAL A 37 -13.90 9.57 -17.19
CA VAL A 37 -13.77 11.01 -17.31
C VAL A 37 -15.04 11.72 -16.85
N SER A 38 -16.19 11.22 -17.30
CA SER A 38 -17.46 11.83 -16.93
C SER A 38 -17.72 11.79 -15.44
N ILE A 39 -17.50 10.64 -14.82
CA ILE A 39 -17.78 10.47 -13.39
C ILE A 39 -16.76 11.21 -12.55
N ALA A 40 -15.50 11.22 -12.95
CA ALA A 40 -14.46 11.93 -12.23
C ALA A 40 -14.79 13.42 -12.14
N ALA A 41 -15.30 13.99 -13.23
CA ALA A 41 -15.69 15.40 -13.24
C ALA A 41 -16.79 15.68 -12.23
N LYS A 42 -17.73 14.74 -12.09
CA LYS A 42 -18.83 14.91 -11.14
C LYS A 42 -18.39 14.81 -9.70
N ILE A 43 -17.39 13.97 -9.43
CA ILE A 43 -16.91 13.77 -8.07
C ILE A 43 -15.90 14.82 -7.68
N GLY A 44 -15.17 15.36 -8.66
CA GLY A 44 -14.16 16.37 -8.39
C GLY A 44 -12.76 15.80 -8.28
N CYS A 45 -12.53 14.61 -8.81
CA CYS A 45 -11.20 14.03 -8.85
C CYS A 45 -10.71 13.98 -10.30
N SER A 46 -9.43 13.68 -10.48
CA SER A 46 -8.91 13.54 -11.82
C SER A 46 -9.34 12.19 -12.39
N ALA A 47 -9.44 12.14 -13.72
CA ALA A 47 -9.78 10.90 -14.39
C ALA A 47 -8.75 9.83 -14.10
N GLN A 48 -7.49 10.22 -14.02
CA GLN A 48 -6.43 9.28 -13.74
C GLN A 48 -6.56 8.66 -12.35
N THR A 49 -6.92 9.48 -11.37
CA THR A 49 -7.14 8.99 -10.01
C THR A 49 -8.26 7.96 -9.98
N LEU A 50 -9.39 8.28 -10.61
CA LEU A 50 -10.51 7.35 -10.66
C LEU A 50 -10.14 6.09 -11.42
N ASN A 51 -9.38 6.24 -12.50
CA ASN A 51 -8.91 5.08 -13.25
C ASN A 51 -8.07 4.13 -12.39
N GLU A 52 -7.21 4.68 -11.54
CA GLU A 52 -6.43 3.86 -10.62
C GLU A 52 -7.32 3.11 -9.64
N TRP A 53 -8.35 3.79 -9.11
CA TRP A 53 -9.28 3.14 -8.21
C TRP A 53 -10.01 1.99 -8.92
N VAL A 54 -10.43 2.21 -10.16
CA VAL A 54 -11.14 1.20 -10.93
C VAL A 54 -10.24 0.00 -11.20
N LYS A 55 -9.00 0.26 -11.60
CA LYS A 55 -8.05 -0.82 -11.85
C LYS A 55 -7.80 -1.63 -10.58
N ARG A 56 -7.62 -0.95 -9.46
CA ARG A 56 -7.38 -1.64 -8.19
C ARG A 56 -8.57 -2.50 -7.81
N SER A 57 -9.79 -1.98 -8.02
CA SER A 57 -10.99 -2.73 -7.74
C SER A 57 -11.10 -3.97 -8.62
N GLN A 58 -10.73 -3.83 -9.89
CA GLN A 58 -10.79 -4.96 -10.82
C GLN A 58 -9.79 -6.05 -10.44
N VAL A 59 -8.59 -5.65 -10.00
CA VAL A 59 -7.61 -6.62 -9.55
C VAL A 59 -8.10 -7.33 -8.28
N ASP A 60 -8.64 -6.56 -7.35
CA ASP A 60 -9.09 -7.11 -6.07
C ASP A 60 -10.27 -8.07 -6.25
N SER A 61 -11.11 -7.82 -7.24
CA SER A 61 -12.25 -8.70 -7.51
C SER A 61 -11.92 -9.86 -8.45
N GLY A 62 -10.70 -9.90 -8.96
CA GLY A 62 -10.28 -10.97 -9.86
C GLY A 62 -10.60 -10.75 -11.32
N GLU A 63 -11.20 -9.61 -11.67
CA GLU A 63 -11.51 -9.32 -13.06
C GLU A 63 -10.27 -9.04 -13.90
N ARG A 64 -9.20 -8.64 -13.26
CA ARG A 64 -7.96 -8.28 -13.93
C ARG A 64 -6.80 -8.95 -13.21
N PRO A 65 -5.84 -9.51 -13.95
CA PRO A 65 -4.68 -10.11 -13.28
C PRO A 65 -3.88 -9.04 -12.53
N GLY A 66 -3.29 -9.44 -11.42
CA GLY A 66 -2.49 -8.56 -10.61
C GLY A 66 -2.47 -8.99 -9.18
N VAL A 67 -1.75 -8.22 -8.37
CA VAL A 67 -1.61 -8.51 -6.94
C VAL A 67 -2.69 -7.73 -6.20
N SER A 68 -3.51 -8.44 -5.44
CA SER A 68 -4.60 -7.81 -4.71
C SER A 68 -4.08 -6.90 -3.60
N THR A 69 -4.93 -5.97 -3.16
CA THR A 69 -4.58 -5.06 -2.07
C THR A 69 -4.26 -5.83 -0.79
N ASP A 70 -5.06 -6.86 -0.49
CA ASP A 70 -4.81 -7.68 0.70
C ASP A 70 -3.45 -8.34 0.64
N LEU A 71 -3.08 -8.87 -0.52
CA LEU A 71 -1.79 -9.51 -0.67
C LEU A 71 -0.65 -8.50 -0.58
N LEU A 72 -0.84 -7.31 -1.15
CA LEU A 72 0.18 -6.26 -1.03
C LEU A 72 0.41 -5.87 0.42
N GLU A 73 -0.66 -5.74 1.19
CA GLU A 73 -0.54 -5.41 2.60
C GLU A 73 0.16 -6.52 3.38
N LYS A 74 -0.14 -7.77 3.04
CA LYS A 74 0.55 -8.88 3.64
C LYS A 74 2.04 -8.84 3.35
N LEU A 75 2.40 -8.58 2.10
CA LEU A 75 3.80 -8.50 1.71
C LEU A 75 4.52 -7.38 2.44
N LYS A 76 3.87 -6.23 2.61
CA LYS A 76 4.45 -5.13 3.36
C LYS A 76 4.67 -5.49 4.82
N ALA A 77 3.69 -6.17 5.41
CA ALA A 77 3.79 -6.59 6.80
C ALA A 77 4.92 -7.59 6.98
N GLN A 78 5.03 -8.55 6.05
CA GLN A 78 6.10 -9.54 6.11
C GLN A 78 7.47 -8.88 5.91
N ASP A 79 7.56 -7.92 5.01
CA ASP A 79 8.82 -7.23 4.79
C ASP A 79 9.26 -6.47 6.03
N ARG A 80 8.32 -5.83 6.73
CA ARG A 80 8.62 -5.15 7.98
C ARG A 80 9.08 -6.14 9.04
N GLU A 81 8.40 -7.26 9.14
CA GLU A 81 8.75 -8.29 10.11
C GLU A 81 10.14 -8.84 9.86
N ILE A 82 10.47 -9.08 8.59
CA ILE A 82 11.80 -9.58 8.24
C ILE A 82 12.87 -8.58 8.64
N ARG A 83 12.62 -7.29 8.39
CA ARG A 83 13.59 -6.27 8.78
C ARG A 83 13.77 -6.20 10.29
N GLU A 84 12.67 -6.31 11.03
CA GLU A 84 12.72 -6.27 12.48
C GLU A 84 13.46 -7.49 13.03
N LEU A 85 13.19 -8.66 12.46
CA LEU A 85 13.87 -9.87 12.88
C LEU A 85 15.36 -9.83 12.57
N ARG A 86 15.74 -9.30 11.42
CA ARG A 86 17.14 -9.15 11.08
C ARG A 86 17.84 -8.20 12.03
N GLN A 87 17.17 -7.13 12.40
CA GLN A 87 17.72 -6.18 13.35
C GLN A 87 17.88 -6.82 14.72
N ALA A 88 16.87 -7.54 15.19
CA ALA A 88 16.95 -8.24 16.46
C ALA A 88 18.07 -9.27 16.45
N ASN A 89 18.18 -10.00 15.34
CA ASN A 89 19.21 -11.01 15.21
C ASN A 89 20.61 -10.38 15.24
N GLU A 90 20.78 -9.24 14.61
CA GLU A 90 22.04 -8.52 14.60
C GLU A 90 22.41 -8.06 16.02
N ILE A 91 21.41 -7.53 16.74
CA ILE A 91 21.63 -7.10 18.12
C ILE A 91 22.03 -8.27 18.98
N LEU A 92 21.33 -9.40 18.84
CA LEU A 92 21.65 -10.58 19.62
C LEU A 92 23.01 -11.13 19.32
N ARG A 93 23.41 -11.09 18.02
CA ARG A 93 24.73 -11.54 17.64
C ARG A 93 25.81 -10.70 18.26
N LYS A 94 25.61 -9.38 18.24
CA LYS A 94 26.58 -8.47 18.84
C LYS A 94 26.66 -8.65 20.35
N ALA A 95 25.50 -8.85 20.99
CA ALA A 95 25.45 -9.08 22.43
C ALA A 95 26.14 -10.38 22.79
N SER A 96 25.92 -11.43 21.99
CA SER A 96 26.58 -12.71 22.24
C SER A 96 28.08 -12.60 22.12
N ALA A 97 28.55 -11.87 21.11
CA ALA A 97 29.99 -11.65 20.94
C ALA A 97 30.55 -10.88 22.12
N TYR A 98 29.84 -9.86 22.58
CA TYR A 98 30.27 -9.08 23.72
C TYR A 98 30.36 -9.92 24.98
N PHE A 99 29.34 -10.74 25.24
CA PHE A 99 29.33 -11.61 26.42
C PHE A 99 30.44 -12.66 26.35
N ALA A 100 30.67 -13.20 25.16
CA ALA A 100 31.77 -14.16 25.00
C ALA A 100 33.11 -13.53 25.30
N GLN A 101 33.31 -12.30 24.83
CA GLN A 101 34.56 -11.59 25.08
C GLN A 101 34.69 -11.28 26.56
N ALA A 102 33.64 -10.85 27.19
CA ALA A 102 33.65 -10.57 28.62
C ALA A 102 34.02 -11.81 29.44
N GLU A 103 33.50 -12.97 29.00
CA GLU A 103 33.80 -14.21 29.69
C GLU A 103 35.27 -14.58 29.54
N LEU A 104 35.82 -14.38 28.36
CA LEU A 104 37.26 -14.64 28.12
C LEU A 104 38.15 -13.72 28.91
N ASP A 105 37.70 -12.49 29.13
CA ASP A 105 38.49 -11.49 29.84
C ASP A 105 38.37 -11.58 31.35
N ARG A 106 37.51 -12.46 31.83
CA ARG A 106 37.29 -12.59 33.25
C ARG A 106 38.55 -13.09 33.92
N PRO A 107 38.96 -12.44 35.01
CA PRO A 107 40.16 -12.93 35.72
C PRO A 107 39.97 -14.30 36.29
N PHE A 108 41.01 -15.05 36.30
CA PHE A 108 41.02 -16.35 36.89
C PHE A 108 40.79 -16.23 38.38
N LYS A 109 39.83 -16.99 38.88
CA LYS A 109 39.57 -17.05 40.28
C LYS A 109 40.31 -18.22 40.86
N ARG A 110 40.95 -17.99 41.99
CA ARG A 110 41.62 -19.04 42.65
C ARG A 110 40.89 -19.50 43.87
#